data_3a44f9999b17fdcdc95dc49ad8006f74
#
_entry.id   3a44f9999b17fdcdc95dc49ad8006f74
#
_cell.length_a   1.000
_cell.length_b   1.000
_cell.length_c   1.000
_cell.angle_alpha   90.00
_cell.angle_beta   90.00
_cell.angle_gamma   90.00
#
_symmetry.space_group_name_H-M   'P 1'
#
loop_
_entity.id
_entity.type
_entity.pdbx_description
1 polymer ?
#
loop_
_entity_poly.entity_id
_entity_poly.type
_entity_poly.pdbx_seq_one_letter_code
_entity_poly.pdbx_strand_id
1 'polypeptide(L)'
;MIDTYCHSSSIRVQADAQRAFLLMADGERQGRWALGSWKRRTVAAQTFVGESIFTGAETWVRIHADPVALTIDYEVGGNEEGLRFRNAARVFDGPTLGHPEGTAVITLFTWRLATQSDDAWAQICSTHETEMFLIRALLESNRDAAEGS
;
A
#
# COMPACT_ATOMS: atom_id res chain seq x y z
N MET A 1 4.56 27.17 -1.93
CA MET A 1 3.12 26.84 -1.87
C MET A 1 2.95 25.48 -1.18
N ILE A 2 2.02 25.38 -0.27
CA ILE A 2 1.71 24.10 0.37
C ILE A 2 0.93 23.26 -0.63
N ASP A 3 1.39 22.01 -0.88
CA ASP A 3 0.67 21.08 -1.72
C ASP A 3 -0.50 20.47 -0.93
N THR A 4 -1.71 20.64 -1.44
CA THR A 4 -2.93 20.12 -0.83
C THR A 4 -3.43 18.83 -1.50
N TYR A 5 -2.68 18.30 -2.47
CA TYR A 5 -3.08 17.12 -3.25
C TYR A 5 -2.51 15.83 -2.73
N CYS A 6 -1.78 15.85 -1.62
CA CYS A 6 -1.30 14.64 -0.97
C CYS A 6 -2.24 14.23 0.16
N HIS A 7 -2.66 12.97 0.16
CA HIS A 7 -3.32 12.34 1.31
C HIS A 7 -2.37 11.33 1.93
N SER A 8 -2.22 11.37 3.25
CA SER A 8 -1.43 10.39 3.98
C SER A 8 -2.24 9.79 5.12
N SER A 9 -2.06 8.49 5.33
CA SER A 9 -2.65 7.75 6.42
C SER A 9 -1.57 6.94 7.12
N SER A 10 -1.56 6.95 8.44
CA SER A 10 -0.58 6.20 9.24
C SER A 10 -1.29 5.28 10.21
N ILE A 11 -0.74 4.08 10.40
CA ILE A 11 -1.25 3.13 11.39
C ILE A 11 -0.08 2.48 12.14
N ARG A 12 -0.26 2.33 13.45
CA ARG A 12 0.68 1.55 14.27
C ARG A 12 0.22 0.10 14.31
N VAL A 13 1.16 -0.82 14.14
CA VAL A 13 0.91 -2.25 14.10
C VAL A 13 1.77 -3.00 15.11
N GLN A 14 1.27 -4.13 15.61
CA GLN A 14 1.98 -5.05 16.50
C GLN A 14 2.81 -6.03 15.65
N ALA A 15 3.76 -5.49 14.93
CA ALA A 15 4.73 -6.23 14.13
C ALA A 15 6.00 -5.39 14.04
N ASP A 16 7.16 -6.03 13.94
CA ASP A 16 8.40 -5.29 13.72
C ASP A 16 8.45 -4.64 12.33
N ALA A 17 9.35 -3.68 12.16
CA ALA A 17 9.46 -2.91 10.92
C ALA A 17 9.80 -3.79 9.72
N GLN A 18 10.63 -4.82 9.89
CA GLN A 18 11.01 -5.72 8.80
C GLN A 18 9.81 -6.50 8.30
N ARG A 19 9.03 -7.07 9.21
CA ARG A 19 7.83 -7.84 8.85
C ARG A 19 6.78 -6.95 8.20
N ALA A 20 6.57 -5.75 8.71
CA ALA A 20 5.67 -4.77 8.12
C ALA A 20 6.13 -4.37 6.71
N PHE A 21 7.42 -4.12 6.51
CA PHE A 21 7.99 -3.81 5.20
C PHE A 21 7.78 -4.94 4.20
N LEU A 22 8.03 -6.20 4.61
CA LEU A 22 7.86 -7.35 3.73
C LEU A 22 6.41 -7.49 3.22
N LEU A 23 5.43 -7.22 4.06
CA LEU A 23 4.02 -7.20 3.63
C LEU A 23 3.78 -6.08 2.60
N MET A 24 4.27 -4.88 2.88
CA MET A 24 4.03 -3.72 2.01
C MET A 24 4.77 -3.81 0.68
N ALA A 25 5.89 -4.54 0.64
CA ALA A 25 6.71 -4.72 -0.56
C ALA A 25 6.30 -5.94 -1.40
N ASP A 26 5.45 -6.82 -0.86
CA ASP A 26 5.02 -8.03 -1.56
C ASP A 26 3.79 -7.74 -2.42
N GLY A 27 3.99 -7.75 -3.73
CA GLY A 27 2.95 -7.36 -4.67
C GLY A 27 1.75 -8.32 -4.72
N GLU A 28 1.94 -9.61 -4.53
CA GLU A 28 0.83 -10.56 -4.49
C GLU A 28 0.04 -10.43 -3.19
N ARG A 29 0.73 -10.33 -2.06
CA ARG A 29 0.08 -10.12 -0.77
C ARG A 29 -0.63 -8.77 -0.70
N GLN A 30 -0.15 -7.76 -1.42
CA GLN A 30 -0.84 -6.48 -1.55
C GLN A 30 -2.25 -6.65 -2.13
N GLY A 31 -2.48 -7.66 -2.98
CA GLY A 31 -3.81 -8.02 -3.48
C GLY A 31 -4.81 -8.46 -2.40
N ARG A 32 -4.38 -8.55 -1.15
CA ARG A 32 -5.23 -8.91 0.00
C ARG A 32 -5.62 -7.68 0.83
N TRP A 33 -5.06 -6.51 0.55
CA TRP A 33 -5.41 -5.28 1.26
C TRP A 33 -5.67 -4.10 0.34
N ALA A 34 -5.14 -4.10 -0.90
CA ALA A 34 -5.32 -3.02 -1.85
C ALA A 34 -6.64 -3.20 -2.61
N LEU A 35 -7.64 -2.42 -2.24
CA LEU A 35 -9.00 -2.57 -2.76
C LEU A 35 -9.13 -2.11 -4.22
N GLY A 36 -8.28 -1.20 -4.66
CA GLY A 36 -8.24 -0.77 -6.06
C GLY A 36 -7.53 -1.75 -6.99
N SER A 37 -6.85 -2.75 -6.44
CA SER A 37 -6.14 -3.79 -7.22
C SER A 37 -6.13 -5.10 -6.43
N TRP A 38 -7.29 -5.72 -6.38
CA TRP A 38 -7.58 -6.91 -5.58
C TRP A 38 -7.18 -8.19 -6.31
N LYS A 39 -6.85 -9.24 -5.57
CA LYS A 39 -6.57 -10.59 -6.12
C LYS A 39 -5.51 -10.56 -7.21
N ARG A 40 -4.35 -10.07 -6.88
CA ARG A 40 -3.24 -9.88 -7.84
C ARG A 40 -2.62 -11.18 -8.29
N ARG A 41 -2.15 -11.16 -9.57
CA ARG A 41 -1.26 -12.16 -10.13
C ARG A 41 0.01 -11.48 -10.64
N THR A 42 1.12 -12.19 -10.60
CA THR A 42 2.39 -11.72 -11.15
C THR A 42 2.37 -11.84 -12.67
N VAL A 43 2.74 -10.79 -13.40
CA VAL A 43 2.82 -10.80 -14.87
C VAL A 43 4.24 -10.55 -15.36
N ALA A 44 5.10 -9.92 -14.59
CA ALA A 44 6.51 -9.70 -14.87
C ALA A 44 7.24 -9.40 -13.55
N ALA A 45 8.56 -9.18 -13.61
CA ALA A 45 9.34 -8.83 -12.42
C ALA A 45 8.73 -7.60 -11.73
N GLN A 46 8.41 -7.74 -10.44
CA GLN A 46 7.81 -6.68 -9.61
C GLN A 46 6.58 -6.02 -10.23
N THR A 47 5.90 -6.72 -11.16
CA THR A 47 4.76 -6.20 -11.90
C THR A 47 3.58 -7.15 -11.75
N PHE A 48 2.43 -6.61 -11.34
CA PHE A 48 1.27 -7.38 -10.91
C PHE A 48 0.00 -6.79 -11.53
N VAL A 49 -0.99 -7.66 -11.73
CA VAL A 49 -2.32 -7.23 -12.20
C VAL A 49 -3.36 -7.74 -11.21
N GLY A 50 -4.21 -6.85 -10.76
CA GLY A 50 -5.40 -7.16 -9.98
C GLY A 50 -6.62 -6.51 -10.60
N GLU A 51 -7.72 -6.54 -9.89
CA GLU A 51 -8.95 -5.89 -10.32
C GLU A 51 -9.47 -4.95 -9.24
N SER A 52 -10.05 -3.83 -9.66
CA SER A 52 -10.72 -2.91 -8.73
C SER A 52 -11.98 -3.58 -8.19
N ILE A 53 -12.16 -3.59 -6.88
CA ILE A 53 -13.42 -4.07 -6.29
C ILE A 53 -14.59 -3.12 -6.61
N PHE A 54 -14.28 -1.87 -6.97
CA PHE A 54 -15.30 -0.87 -7.25
C PHE A 54 -15.85 -0.99 -8.68
N THR A 55 -15.00 -1.35 -9.64
CA THR A 55 -15.36 -1.32 -11.07
C THR A 55 -15.16 -2.65 -11.79
N GLY A 56 -14.36 -3.57 -11.23
CA GLY A 56 -13.95 -4.80 -11.89
C GLY A 56 -12.87 -4.60 -12.95
N ALA A 57 -12.43 -3.37 -13.19
CA ALA A 57 -11.39 -3.09 -14.18
C ALA A 57 -10.02 -3.60 -13.72
N GLU A 58 -9.21 -4.06 -14.67
CA GLU A 58 -7.83 -4.45 -14.39
C GLU A 58 -7.02 -3.24 -13.93
N THR A 59 -6.22 -3.45 -12.89
CA THR A 59 -5.28 -2.46 -12.36
C THR A 59 -3.90 -3.06 -12.32
N TRP A 60 -2.98 -2.42 -13.02
CA TRP A 60 -1.56 -2.80 -13.07
C TRP A 60 -0.79 -2.05 -11.99
N VAL A 61 0.13 -2.76 -11.33
CA VAL A 61 1.00 -2.16 -10.30
C VAL A 61 2.42 -2.68 -10.50
N ARG A 62 3.39 -1.75 -10.47
CA ARG A 62 4.81 -2.08 -10.41
C ARG A 62 5.40 -1.51 -9.13
N ILE A 63 6.16 -2.34 -8.43
CA ILE A 63 6.69 -2.03 -7.09
C ILE A 63 8.19 -1.74 -7.18
N HIS A 64 8.60 -0.65 -6.54
CA HIS A 64 10.00 -0.30 -6.32
C HIS A 64 10.23 -0.18 -4.83
N ALA A 65 10.91 -1.17 -4.23
CA ALA A 65 11.11 -1.25 -2.79
C ALA A 65 12.57 -1.06 -2.43
N ASP A 66 12.82 -0.31 -1.36
CA ASP A 66 14.14 -0.14 -0.76
C ASP A 66 14.13 -0.74 0.65
N PRO A 67 14.74 -1.91 0.86
CA PRO A 67 14.70 -2.59 2.16
C PRO A 67 15.60 -1.93 3.23
N VAL A 68 16.49 -1.04 2.84
CA VAL A 68 17.32 -0.30 3.79
C VAL A 68 16.59 0.93 4.32
N ALA A 69 16.01 1.72 3.40
CA ALA A 69 15.22 2.90 3.75
C ALA A 69 13.80 2.55 4.22
N LEU A 70 13.34 1.30 4.00
CA LEU A 70 11.98 0.83 4.29
C LEU A 70 10.92 1.66 3.57
N THR A 71 11.20 1.98 2.32
CA THR A 71 10.29 2.74 1.45
C THR A 71 9.84 1.90 0.28
N ILE A 72 8.63 2.14 -0.19
CA ILE A 72 8.07 1.48 -1.36
C ILE A 72 7.38 2.53 -2.22
N ASP A 73 7.72 2.56 -3.51
CA ASP A 73 7.03 3.36 -4.51
C ASP A 73 6.17 2.43 -5.37
N TYR A 74 4.94 2.85 -5.65
CA TYR A 74 4.00 2.10 -6.48
C TYR A 74 3.68 2.88 -7.74
N GLU A 75 4.01 2.31 -8.90
CA GLU A 75 3.45 2.76 -10.18
C GLU A 75 2.12 2.05 -10.38
N VAL A 76 1.11 2.76 -10.83
CA VAL A 76 -0.24 2.24 -11.03
C VAL A 76 -0.76 2.68 -12.40
N GLY A 77 -1.50 1.82 -13.07
CA GLY A 77 -2.10 2.12 -14.36
C GLY A 77 -3.13 1.09 -14.79
N GLY A 78 -3.80 1.37 -15.91
CA GLY A 78 -4.78 0.45 -16.50
C GLY A 78 -4.17 -0.60 -17.42
N ASN A 79 -2.90 -0.43 -17.81
CA ASN A 79 -2.11 -1.34 -18.61
C ASN A 79 -0.62 -1.07 -18.36
N GLU A 80 0.26 -1.87 -18.97
CA GLU A 80 1.70 -1.74 -18.74
C GLU A 80 2.23 -0.36 -19.16
N GLU A 81 1.83 0.14 -20.32
CA GLU A 81 2.28 1.43 -20.84
C GLU A 81 1.75 2.62 -20.02
N GLY A 82 0.65 2.42 -19.33
CA GLY A 82 0.03 3.43 -18.50
C GLY A 82 0.59 3.52 -17.07
N LEU A 83 1.55 2.66 -16.71
CA LEU A 83 2.14 2.68 -15.38
C LEU A 83 2.84 4.01 -15.10
N ARG A 84 2.44 4.66 -14.01
CA ARG A 84 3.01 5.93 -13.53
C ARG A 84 3.05 5.91 -12.01
N PHE A 85 4.04 6.55 -11.43
CA PHE A 85 4.09 6.74 -9.98
C PHE A 85 2.77 7.35 -9.46
N ARG A 86 2.21 6.73 -8.44
CA ARG A 86 0.92 7.17 -7.88
C ARG A 86 0.90 7.17 -6.36
N ASN A 87 1.49 6.18 -5.74
CA ASN A 87 1.40 5.98 -4.31
C ASN A 87 2.78 5.62 -3.77
N ALA A 88 2.97 5.87 -2.49
CA ALA A 88 4.17 5.44 -1.79
C ALA A 88 3.81 4.94 -0.40
N ALA A 89 4.69 4.14 0.18
CA ALA A 89 4.60 3.75 1.57
C ALA A 89 5.96 3.90 2.22
N ARG A 90 5.94 4.15 3.52
CA ARG A 90 7.14 4.10 4.35
C ARG A 90 6.83 3.37 5.64
N VAL A 91 7.77 2.55 6.10
CA VAL A 91 7.67 1.85 7.37
C VAL A 91 8.68 2.45 8.34
N PHE A 92 8.23 2.73 9.56
CA PHE A 92 9.06 3.26 10.65
C PHE A 92 9.12 2.23 11.76
N ASP A 93 10.30 2.03 12.31
CA ASP A 93 10.47 1.26 13.53
C ASP A 93 9.77 1.97 14.69
N GLY A 94 8.93 1.25 15.44
CA GLY A 94 8.12 1.85 16.50
C GLY A 94 8.95 2.54 17.58
N PRO A 95 10.00 1.91 18.13
CA PRO A 95 10.85 2.54 19.14
C PRO A 95 11.46 3.88 18.71
N THR A 96 11.83 4.02 17.43
CA THR A 96 12.33 5.28 16.88
C THR A 96 11.33 6.43 17.05
N LEU A 97 10.03 6.12 17.05
CA LEU A 97 8.95 7.09 17.21
C LEU A 97 8.37 7.11 18.65
N GLY A 98 9.07 6.48 19.60
CA GLY A 98 8.63 6.45 21.00
C GLY A 98 7.57 5.40 21.32
N HIS A 99 7.37 4.42 20.42
CA HIS A 99 6.44 3.31 20.65
C HIS A 99 7.18 2.09 21.20
N PRO A 100 6.46 1.09 21.77
CA PRO A 100 7.09 -0.11 22.33
C PRO A 100 7.88 -0.93 21.31
N GLU A 101 8.84 -1.72 21.79
CA GLU A 101 9.51 -2.75 21.00
C GLU A 101 8.49 -3.69 20.36
N GLY A 102 8.80 -4.17 19.16
CA GLY A 102 7.93 -5.08 18.41
C GLY A 102 6.77 -4.39 17.70
N THR A 103 6.78 -3.05 17.64
CA THR A 103 5.79 -2.27 16.89
C THR A 103 6.44 -1.55 15.72
N ALA A 104 5.62 -1.22 14.73
CA ALA A 104 6.00 -0.39 13.59
C ALA A 104 4.89 0.59 13.25
N VAL A 105 5.23 1.64 12.53
CA VAL A 105 4.26 2.57 11.95
C VAL A 105 4.37 2.49 10.44
N ILE A 106 3.24 2.29 9.79
CA ILE A 106 3.16 2.27 8.31
C ILE A 106 2.43 3.51 7.88
N THR A 107 3.00 4.25 6.93
CA THR A 107 2.37 5.42 6.33
C THR A 107 2.19 5.18 4.84
N LEU A 108 0.96 5.36 4.36
CA LEU A 108 0.63 5.36 2.94
C LEU A 108 0.42 6.80 2.46
N PHE A 109 0.97 7.09 1.29
CA PHE A 109 0.81 8.38 0.62
C PHE A 109 0.14 8.16 -0.73
N THR A 110 -0.79 9.05 -1.10
CA THR A 110 -1.35 9.09 -2.45
C THR A 110 -1.52 10.54 -2.88
N TRP A 111 -1.42 10.79 -4.18
CA TRP A 111 -1.55 12.13 -4.73
C TRP A 111 -2.74 12.21 -5.67
N ARG A 112 -3.52 13.29 -5.51
CA ARG A 112 -4.65 13.57 -6.37
C ARG A 112 -4.17 13.96 -7.76
N LEU A 113 -4.77 13.36 -8.80
CA LEU A 113 -4.59 13.84 -10.15
C LEU A 113 -5.49 15.04 -10.41
N ALA A 114 -5.01 16.00 -11.21
CA ALA A 114 -5.78 17.17 -11.57
C ALA A 114 -7.09 16.85 -12.29
N THR A 115 -7.16 15.65 -12.92
CA THR A 115 -8.34 15.19 -13.65
C THR A 115 -9.38 14.51 -12.78
N GLN A 116 -9.08 14.22 -11.51
CA GLN A 116 -10.00 13.55 -10.59
C GLN A 116 -11.02 14.52 -10.01
N SER A 117 -12.29 14.11 -10.00
CA SER A 117 -13.36 14.86 -9.34
C SER A 117 -13.17 14.83 -7.81
N ASP A 118 -13.86 15.73 -7.11
CA ASP A 118 -13.87 15.72 -5.65
C ASP A 118 -14.40 14.42 -5.08
N ASP A 119 -15.45 13.84 -5.68
CA ASP A 119 -16.01 12.58 -5.23
C ASP A 119 -15.04 11.41 -5.44
N ALA A 120 -14.36 11.37 -6.60
CA ALA A 120 -13.36 10.33 -6.87
C ALA A 120 -12.18 10.43 -5.89
N TRP A 121 -11.73 11.64 -5.62
CA TRP A 121 -10.66 11.88 -4.66
C TRP A 121 -11.07 11.48 -3.24
N ALA A 122 -12.28 11.85 -2.81
CA ALA A 122 -12.80 11.47 -1.50
C ALA A 122 -12.88 9.94 -1.36
N GLN A 123 -13.28 9.22 -2.42
CA GLN A 123 -13.30 7.76 -2.40
C GLN A 123 -11.88 7.18 -2.25
N ILE A 124 -10.88 7.73 -2.94
CA ILE A 124 -9.49 7.30 -2.83
C ILE A 124 -9.00 7.48 -1.40
N CYS A 125 -9.23 8.64 -0.79
CA CYS A 125 -8.81 8.91 0.58
C CYS A 125 -9.45 7.92 1.57
N SER A 126 -10.74 7.71 1.48
CA SER A 126 -11.47 6.76 2.33
C SER A 126 -11.00 5.32 2.13
N THR A 127 -10.69 4.95 0.88
CA THR A 127 -10.17 3.63 0.54
C THR A 127 -8.81 3.41 1.23
N HIS A 128 -7.89 4.36 1.13
CA HIS A 128 -6.58 4.26 1.79
C HIS A 128 -6.70 4.16 3.30
N GLU A 129 -7.62 4.90 3.91
CA GLU A 129 -7.87 4.80 5.36
C GLU A 129 -8.39 3.41 5.75
N THR A 130 -9.28 2.84 4.94
CA THR A 130 -9.80 1.48 5.15
C THR A 130 -8.68 0.44 4.99
N GLU A 131 -7.83 0.60 3.99
CA GLU A 131 -6.71 -0.29 3.73
C GLU A 131 -5.74 -0.36 4.90
N MET A 132 -5.57 0.73 5.66
CA MET A 132 -4.76 0.73 6.87
C MET A 132 -5.23 -0.33 7.87
N PHE A 133 -6.54 -0.47 8.05
CA PHE A 133 -7.11 -1.48 8.96
C PHE A 133 -6.92 -2.90 8.42
N LEU A 134 -6.99 -3.09 7.11
CA LEU A 134 -6.73 -4.39 6.49
C LEU A 134 -5.25 -4.80 6.65
N ILE A 135 -4.35 -3.87 6.43
CA ILE A 135 -2.90 -4.09 6.63
C ILE A 135 -2.64 -4.51 8.08
N ARG A 136 -3.19 -3.78 9.05
CA ARG A 136 -3.03 -4.12 10.46
C ARG A 136 -3.58 -5.50 10.76
N ALA A 137 -4.77 -5.82 10.25
CA ALA A 137 -5.39 -7.13 10.48
C ALA A 137 -4.52 -8.26 9.94
N LEU A 138 -3.92 -8.10 8.76
CA LEU A 138 -3.01 -9.09 8.19
C LEU A 138 -1.76 -9.29 9.04
N LEU A 139 -1.18 -8.21 9.56
CA LEU A 139 0.05 -8.27 10.35
C LEU A 139 -0.19 -8.78 11.77
N GLU A 140 -1.34 -8.50 12.37
CA GLU A 140 -1.62 -8.85 13.76
C GLU A 140 -2.39 -10.17 13.90
N SER A 141 -2.87 -10.74 12.80
CA SER A 141 -3.52 -12.04 12.78
C SER A 141 -2.51 -13.15 12.47
N ASN A 142 -2.78 -14.38 12.94
CA ASN A 142 -1.98 -15.54 12.57
C ASN A 142 -2.13 -15.94 11.10
N ARG A 143 -3.10 -15.35 10.39
CA ARG A 143 -3.37 -15.65 8.99
C ARG A 143 -2.22 -15.23 8.08
N ASP A 144 -1.63 -14.04 8.32
CA ASP A 144 -0.50 -13.57 7.54
C ASP A 144 0.73 -14.45 7.76
N ALA A 145 1.02 -14.80 9.02
CA ALA A 145 2.14 -15.66 9.36
C ALA A 145 1.99 -17.06 8.75
N ALA A 146 0.78 -17.63 8.75
CA ALA A 146 0.51 -18.97 8.19
C ALA A 146 0.64 -18.98 6.66
N GLU A 147 0.27 -17.90 5.99
CA GLU A 147 0.32 -17.78 4.52
C GLU A 147 1.67 -17.30 4.00
N GLY A 148 2.48 -16.69 4.85
CA GLY A 148 3.82 -16.20 4.52
C GLY A 148 4.93 -17.22 4.76
N SER A 149 4.61 -18.38 5.29
CA SER A 149 5.57 -19.44 5.60
C SER A 149 5.80 -20.42 4.44
#